data_3b6e41d85606d070e56eaeb41fe9796e
#
_entry.id   3b6e41d85606d070e56eaeb41fe9796e
#
_cell.length_a   1.000
_cell.length_b   1.000
_cell.length_c   1.000
_cell.angle_alpha   90.00
_cell.angle_beta   90.00
_cell.angle_gamma   90.00
#
_symmetry.space_group_name_H-M   'P 1'
#
loop_
_entity.id
_entity.type
_entity.pdbx_description
1 polymer ?
#
loop_
_entity_poly.entity_id
_entity_poly.type
_entity_poly.pdbx_seq_one_letter_code
_entity_poly.pdbx_strand_id
1 'polypeptide(L)'
;DMSVKRHRVSDALSMLYRTETLGQSLVWGRYSDYPVYRQLMNEVVSCVDSLCTITTDSVQLSRIDSIVFLLNRKNTVIRRLMSTTIDVAEEQNRNIENMMRQQDSLLLIHKHQQTLSQQSDSLIEKRRRRNLFGRIADAISGKSPVRLDSIRGESKRISALSDSLASDLRAMESGFNESRELSKQALERERWRLRNDNQQLSGQISRLMNSFEQEQLLVSERILDRNEEIRQESMNALLGVASGAIVLAV
;
A
#
# COMPACT_ATOMS: atom_id res chain seq x y z
N ASP A 1 -18.91 -30.77 -21.94
CA ASP A 1 -18.88 -30.10 -20.62
C ASP A 1 -17.49 -30.13 -19.94
N MET A 2 -16.74 -31.21 -20.10
CA MET A 2 -15.38 -31.34 -19.55
C MET A 2 -14.36 -30.39 -20.17
N SER A 3 -14.44 -30.13 -21.47
CA SER A 3 -13.54 -29.20 -22.14
C SER A 3 -13.70 -27.77 -21.58
N VAL A 4 -14.93 -27.40 -21.24
CA VAL A 4 -15.26 -26.09 -20.62
C VAL A 4 -14.65 -26.00 -19.21
N LYS A 5 -14.75 -27.06 -18.40
CA LYS A 5 -14.11 -27.08 -17.06
C LYS A 5 -12.60 -26.92 -17.15
N ARG A 6 -11.97 -27.69 -18.04
CA ARG A 6 -10.51 -27.65 -18.24
C ARG A 6 -10.04 -26.28 -18.71
N HIS A 7 -10.78 -25.65 -19.63
CA HIS A 7 -10.47 -24.30 -20.10
C HIS A 7 -10.54 -23.29 -18.95
N ARG A 8 -11.61 -23.31 -18.15
CA ARG A 8 -11.76 -22.41 -16.99
C ARG A 8 -10.68 -22.61 -15.92
N VAL A 9 -10.26 -23.86 -15.68
CA VAL A 9 -9.15 -24.13 -14.73
C VAL A 9 -7.84 -23.55 -15.26
N SER A 10 -7.55 -23.74 -16.54
CA SER A 10 -6.36 -23.19 -17.19
C SER A 10 -6.36 -21.67 -17.18
N ASP A 11 -7.50 -21.04 -17.45
CA ASP A 11 -7.66 -19.58 -17.39
C ASP A 11 -7.44 -19.07 -15.96
N ALA A 12 -8.06 -19.71 -14.95
CA ALA A 12 -7.88 -19.37 -13.56
C ALA A 12 -6.41 -19.47 -13.11
N LEU A 13 -5.69 -20.52 -13.54
CA LEU A 13 -4.26 -20.67 -13.28
C LEU A 13 -3.43 -19.56 -13.93
N SER A 14 -3.69 -19.26 -15.19
CA SER A 14 -2.99 -18.18 -15.90
C SER A 14 -3.19 -16.83 -15.22
N MET A 15 -4.43 -16.50 -14.86
CA MET A 15 -4.74 -15.27 -14.12
C MET A 15 -4.08 -15.26 -12.73
N LEU A 16 -4.05 -16.42 -12.06
CA LEU A 16 -3.40 -16.56 -10.75
C LEU A 16 -1.90 -16.25 -10.81
N TYR A 17 -1.19 -16.78 -11.81
CA TYR A 17 0.24 -16.49 -12.00
C TYR A 17 0.49 -15.01 -12.27
N ARG A 18 -0.35 -14.36 -13.08
CA ARG A 18 -0.27 -12.90 -13.29
C ARG A 18 -0.53 -12.13 -12.02
N THR A 19 -1.53 -12.52 -11.25
CA THR A 19 -1.87 -11.90 -9.95
C THR A 19 -0.75 -12.11 -8.94
N GLU A 20 -0.06 -13.27 -8.97
CA GLU A 20 1.10 -13.54 -8.14
C GLU A 20 2.25 -12.57 -8.42
N THR A 21 2.59 -12.39 -9.69
CA THR A 21 3.64 -11.45 -10.10
C THR A 21 3.35 -10.02 -9.64
N LEU A 22 2.09 -9.57 -9.78
CA LEU A 22 1.67 -8.26 -9.28
C LEU A 22 1.67 -8.20 -7.75
N GLY A 23 1.22 -9.24 -7.07
CA GLY A 23 1.26 -9.32 -5.61
C GLY A 23 2.70 -9.22 -5.07
N GLN A 24 3.65 -9.84 -5.74
CA GLN A 24 5.07 -9.70 -5.41
C GLN A 24 5.57 -8.28 -5.68
N SER A 25 5.20 -7.65 -6.80
CA SER A 25 5.61 -6.27 -7.11
C SER A 25 5.10 -5.28 -6.05
N LEU A 26 3.89 -5.47 -5.53
CA LEU A 26 3.31 -4.67 -4.44
C LEU A 26 4.11 -4.83 -3.15
N VAL A 27 4.50 -6.05 -2.79
CA VAL A 27 5.33 -6.32 -1.61
C VAL A 27 6.72 -5.67 -1.73
N TRP A 28 7.24 -5.54 -2.96
CA TRP A 28 8.48 -4.83 -3.25
C TRP A 28 8.36 -3.30 -3.33
N GLY A 29 7.13 -2.76 -3.20
CA GLY A 29 6.89 -1.32 -3.11
C GLY A 29 6.35 -0.67 -4.40
N ARG A 30 5.97 -1.43 -5.43
CA ARG A 30 5.31 -0.90 -6.63
C ARG A 30 3.81 -0.74 -6.40
N TYR A 31 3.44 0.21 -5.55
CA TYR A 31 2.04 0.40 -5.14
C TYR A 31 1.11 0.88 -6.26
N SER A 32 1.67 1.41 -7.35
CA SER A 32 0.92 1.75 -8.57
C SER A 32 0.19 0.56 -9.19
N ASP A 33 0.69 -0.66 -8.97
CA ASP A 33 0.13 -1.88 -9.55
C ASP A 33 -1.11 -2.39 -8.79
N TYR A 34 -1.44 -1.78 -7.64
CA TYR A 34 -2.54 -2.23 -6.79
C TYR A 34 -3.93 -2.25 -7.46
N PRO A 35 -4.33 -1.24 -8.25
CA PRO A 35 -5.62 -1.28 -8.96
C PRO A 35 -5.72 -2.47 -9.91
N VAL A 36 -4.65 -2.75 -10.67
CA VAL A 36 -4.57 -3.87 -11.61
C VAL A 36 -4.58 -5.22 -10.86
N TYR A 37 -3.81 -5.32 -9.76
CA TYR A 37 -3.84 -6.49 -8.89
C TYR A 37 -5.24 -6.79 -8.37
N ARG A 38 -5.95 -5.76 -7.88
CA ARG A 38 -7.31 -5.89 -7.32
C ARG A 38 -8.30 -6.37 -8.36
N GLN A 39 -8.22 -5.83 -9.57
CA GLN A 39 -9.08 -6.26 -10.69
C GLN A 39 -8.83 -7.74 -11.02
N LEU A 40 -7.57 -8.11 -11.27
CA LEU A 40 -7.22 -9.50 -11.59
C LEU A 40 -7.58 -10.47 -10.46
N MET A 41 -7.41 -10.10 -9.21
CA MET A 41 -7.79 -10.94 -8.07
C MET A 41 -9.30 -11.20 -8.06
N ASN A 42 -10.12 -10.18 -8.34
CA ASN A 42 -11.57 -10.35 -8.44
C ASN A 42 -11.95 -11.27 -9.62
N GLU A 43 -11.26 -11.15 -10.77
CA GLU A 43 -11.47 -12.01 -11.93
C GLU A 43 -11.09 -13.47 -11.61
N VAL A 44 -9.97 -13.71 -10.92
CA VAL A 44 -9.57 -15.05 -10.45
C VAL A 44 -10.62 -15.65 -9.53
N VAL A 45 -11.06 -14.91 -8.52
CA VAL A 45 -12.08 -15.37 -7.57
C VAL A 45 -13.37 -15.72 -8.33
N SER A 46 -13.84 -14.85 -9.22
CA SER A 46 -15.05 -15.08 -10.02
C SER A 46 -14.90 -16.31 -10.95
N CYS A 47 -13.72 -16.50 -11.54
CA CYS A 47 -13.45 -17.66 -12.37
C CYS A 47 -13.46 -18.97 -11.57
N VAL A 48 -12.81 -18.97 -10.41
CA VAL A 48 -12.79 -20.15 -9.50
C VAL A 48 -14.20 -20.42 -8.94
N ASP A 49 -14.95 -19.39 -8.57
CA ASP A 49 -16.32 -19.49 -8.07
C ASP A 49 -17.26 -20.10 -9.13
N SER A 50 -17.05 -19.73 -10.40
CA SER A 50 -17.80 -20.32 -11.51
C SER A 50 -17.55 -21.83 -11.70
N LEU A 51 -16.41 -22.35 -11.20
CA LEU A 51 -16.15 -23.78 -11.20
C LEU A 51 -17.08 -24.53 -10.24
N CYS A 52 -17.51 -23.91 -9.14
CA CYS A 52 -18.50 -24.48 -8.22
C CYS A 52 -19.81 -24.84 -8.92
N THR A 53 -20.25 -23.98 -9.86
CA THR A 53 -21.55 -24.17 -10.55
C THR A 53 -21.55 -25.36 -11.53
N ILE A 54 -20.36 -25.73 -12.04
CA ILE A 54 -20.21 -26.81 -13.04
C ILE A 54 -19.61 -28.08 -12.44
N THR A 55 -19.27 -28.06 -11.14
CA THR A 55 -18.67 -29.21 -10.45
C THR A 55 -19.73 -29.89 -9.61
N THR A 56 -19.90 -31.21 -9.80
CA THR A 56 -20.87 -32.05 -9.07
C THR A 56 -20.22 -32.93 -8.03
N ASP A 57 -18.91 -33.11 -8.09
CA ASP A 57 -18.16 -33.94 -7.14
C ASP A 57 -17.90 -33.16 -5.84
N SER A 58 -18.29 -33.76 -4.72
CA SER A 58 -18.17 -33.13 -3.38
C SER A 58 -16.72 -32.91 -2.96
N VAL A 59 -15.79 -33.78 -3.34
CA VAL A 59 -14.36 -33.64 -3.04
C VAL A 59 -13.78 -32.45 -3.80
N GLN A 60 -14.12 -32.32 -5.08
CA GLN A 60 -13.70 -31.19 -5.91
C GLN A 60 -14.29 -29.89 -5.42
N LEU A 61 -15.56 -29.85 -5.02
CA LEU A 61 -16.21 -28.67 -4.42
C LEU A 61 -15.47 -28.21 -3.15
N SER A 62 -15.14 -29.11 -2.25
CA SER A 62 -14.38 -28.78 -1.03
C SER A 62 -13.00 -28.19 -1.33
N ARG A 63 -12.35 -28.65 -2.41
CA ARG A 63 -11.07 -28.07 -2.85
C ARG A 63 -11.23 -26.66 -3.45
N ILE A 64 -12.28 -26.46 -4.25
CA ILE A 64 -12.59 -25.12 -4.80
C ILE A 64 -12.88 -24.15 -3.66
N ASP A 65 -13.69 -24.54 -2.67
CA ASP A 65 -13.96 -23.71 -1.48
C ASP A 65 -12.67 -23.35 -0.74
N SER A 66 -11.75 -24.32 -0.62
CA SER A 66 -10.44 -24.08 0.00
C SER A 66 -9.60 -23.07 -0.80
N ILE A 67 -9.64 -23.12 -2.14
CA ILE A 67 -8.96 -22.19 -3.02
C ILE A 67 -9.56 -20.79 -2.86
N VAL A 68 -10.88 -20.65 -2.89
CA VAL A 68 -11.58 -19.36 -2.70
C VAL A 68 -11.25 -18.76 -1.33
N PHE A 69 -11.24 -19.56 -0.28
CA PHE A 69 -10.86 -19.12 1.06
C PHE A 69 -9.41 -18.57 1.09
N LEU A 70 -8.46 -19.28 0.49
CA LEU A 70 -7.06 -18.86 0.44
C LEU A 70 -6.87 -17.59 -0.41
N LEU A 71 -7.59 -17.45 -1.53
CA LEU A 71 -7.58 -16.26 -2.36
C LEU A 71 -8.09 -15.03 -1.60
N ASN A 72 -9.21 -15.19 -0.87
CA ASN A 72 -9.77 -14.12 -0.04
C ASN A 72 -8.82 -13.73 1.10
N ARG A 73 -8.17 -14.71 1.74
CA ARG A 73 -7.14 -14.44 2.75
C ARG A 73 -5.95 -13.70 2.16
N LYS A 74 -5.47 -14.11 1.00
CA LYS A 74 -4.40 -13.42 0.27
C LYS A 74 -4.76 -11.97 -0.07
N ASN A 75 -5.97 -11.75 -0.57
CA ASN A 75 -6.47 -10.41 -0.86
C ASN A 75 -6.49 -9.52 0.39
N THR A 76 -6.88 -10.09 1.54
CA THR A 76 -6.87 -9.40 2.83
C THR A 76 -5.46 -9.01 3.26
N VAL A 77 -4.47 -9.90 3.09
CA VAL A 77 -3.06 -9.63 3.38
C VAL A 77 -2.52 -8.47 2.55
N ILE A 78 -2.74 -8.48 1.24
CA ILE A 78 -2.29 -7.40 0.35
C ILE A 78 -3.02 -6.09 0.66
N ARG A 79 -4.33 -6.13 0.93
CA ARG A 79 -5.10 -4.93 1.32
C ARG A 79 -4.54 -4.31 2.59
N ARG A 80 -4.21 -5.13 3.59
CA ARG A 80 -3.59 -4.66 4.84
C ARG A 80 -2.22 -4.01 4.60
N LEU A 81 -1.40 -4.60 3.73
CA LEU A 81 -0.13 -3.99 3.35
C LEU A 81 -0.33 -2.59 2.76
N MET A 82 -1.32 -2.44 1.88
CA MET A 82 -1.61 -1.16 1.23
C MET A 82 -2.10 -0.11 2.25
N SER A 83 -3.04 -0.47 3.15
CA SER A 83 -3.53 0.46 4.17
C SER A 83 -2.40 0.91 5.11
N THR A 84 -1.61 -0.02 5.64
CA THR A 84 -0.48 0.32 6.52
C THR A 84 0.52 1.25 5.84
N THR A 85 0.76 1.08 4.54
CA THR A 85 1.68 1.94 3.80
C THR A 85 1.11 3.35 3.62
N ILE A 86 -0.18 3.48 3.35
CA ILE A 86 -0.87 4.78 3.21
C ILE A 86 -0.89 5.50 4.56
N ASP A 87 -1.27 4.81 5.63
CA ASP A 87 -1.34 5.39 6.98
C ASP A 87 -0.01 5.98 7.43
N VAL A 88 1.11 5.27 7.19
CA VAL A 88 2.46 5.76 7.50
C VAL A 88 2.83 6.97 6.66
N ALA A 89 2.48 7.00 5.37
CA ALA A 89 2.76 8.13 4.50
C ALA A 89 1.97 9.39 4.91
N GLU A 90 0.70 9.23 5.28
CA GLU A 90 -0.15 10.34 5.77
C GLU A 90 0.34 10.90 7.10
N GLU A 91 0.78 10.05 8.02
CA GLU A 91 1.36 10.48 9.29
C GLU A 91 2.64 11.29 9.05
N GLN A 92 3.53 10.82 8.17
CA GLN A 92 4.74 11.55 7.81
C GLN A 92 4.44 12.91 7.19
N ASN A 93 3.46 13.00 6.29
CA ASN A 93 3.07 14.27 5.67
C ASN A 93 2.52 15.25 6.71
N ARG A 94 1.66 14.81 7.62
CA ARG A 94 1.15 15.67 8.72
C ARG A 94 2.28 16.22 9.59
N ASN A 95 3.26 15.40 9.91
CA ASN A 95 4.41 15.82 10.71
C ASN A 95 5.28 16.85 9.97
N ILE A 96 5.50 16.67 8.66
CA ILE A 96 6.22 17.63 7.82
C ILE A 96 5.47 18.97 7.76
N GLU A 97 4.15 18.95 7.56
CA GLU A 97 3.34 20.19 7.57
C GLU A 97 3.46 20.96 8.89
N ASN A 98 3.41 20.26 10.02
CA ASN A 98 3.55 20.88 11.34
C ASN A 98 4.94 21.53 11.52
N MET A 99 5.99 20.85 11.06
CA MET A 99 7.36 21.42 11.09
C MET A 99 7.47 22.66 10.19
N MET A 100 6.89 22.64 8.97
CA MET A 100 6.89 23.79 8.07
C MET A 100 6.17 25.00 8.67
N ARG A 101 5.00 24.80 9.30
CA ARG A 101 4.26 25.87 9.97
C ARG A 101 5.06 26.50 11.10
N GLN A 102 5.82 25.71 11.88
CA GLN A 102 6.68 26.25 12.93
C GLN A 102 7.88 26.99 12.36
N GLN A 103 8.48 26.49 11.27
CA GLN A 103 9.57 27.19 10.57
C GLN A 103 9.12 28.56 10.05
N ASP A 104 7.92 28.64 9.46
CA ASP A 104 7.32 29.90 9.01
C ASP A 104 7.14 30.88 10.18
N SER A 105 6.69 30.38 11.32
CA SER A 105 6.54 31.20 12.55
C SER A 105 7.89 31.77 13.03
N LEU A 106 8.96 30.96 12.98
CA LEU A 106 10.31 31.42 13.31
C LEU A 106 10.81 32.50 12.32
N LEU A 107 10.55 32.35 11.04
CA LEU A 107 10.92 33.34 10.02
C LEU A 107 10.20 34.67 10.27
N LEU A 108 8.91 34.64 10.62
CA LEU A 108 8.16 35.85 10.96
C LEU A 108 8.73 36.54 12.21
N ILE A 109 9.05 35.79 13.25
CA ILE A 109 9.65 36.31 14.48
C ILE A 109 11.01 36.92 14.20
N HIS A 110 11.86 36.26 13.42
CA HIS A 110 13.17 36.76 13.05
C HIS A 110 13.07 38.07 12.23
N LYS A 111 12.15 38.13 11.27
CA LYS A 111 11.87 39.34 10.49
C LYS A 111 11.42 40.50 11.38
N HIS A 112 10.55 40.23 12.37
CA HIS A 112 10.10 41.24 13.32
C HIS A 112 11.25 41.71 14.21
N GLN A 113 12.09 40.81 14.70
CA GLN A 113 13.29 41.15 15.48
C GLN A 113 14.27 42.03 14.66
N GLN A 114 14.49 41.76 13.40
CA GLN A 114 15.31 42.54 12.53
C GLN A 114 14.76 43.98 12.33
N THR A 115 13.42 44.09 12.21
CA THR A 115 12.75 45.39 12.07
C THR A 115 12.91 46.23 13.36
N LEU A 116 12.75 45.61 14.55
CA LEU A 116 12.97 46.27 15.82
C LEU A 116 14.42 46.69 16.03
N SER A 117 15.37 45.89 15.65
CA SER A 117 16.80 46.23 15.67
C SER A 117 17.12 47.44 14.80
N GLN A 118 16.63 47.49 13.57
CA GLN A 118 16.79 48.62 12.68
C GLN A 118 16.16 49.91 13.23
N GLN A 119 14.98 49.81 13.83
CA GLN A 119 14.33 50.93 14.50
C GLN A 119 15.15 51.44 15.69
N SER A 120 15.67 50.52 16.51
CA SER A 120 16.56 50.86 17.63
C SER A 120 17.81 51.60 17.17
N ASP A 121 18.49 51.07 16.15
CA ASP A 121 19.73 51.65 15.63
C ASP A 121 19.48 53.03 15.01
N SER A 122 18.38 53.21 14.27
CA SER A 122 17.99 54.50 13.72
C SER A 122 17.71 55.56 14.81
N LEU A 123 17.12 55.17 15.94
CA LEU A 123 16.88 56.05 17.06
C LEU A 123 18.17 56.39 17.81
N ILE A 124 19.07 55.44 17.95
CA ILE A 124 20.40 55.67 18.57
C ILE A 124 21.20 56.62 17.69
N GLU A 125 21.21 56.46 16.38
CA GLU A 125 21.93 57.31 15.44
C GLU A 125 21.35 58.74 15.42
N LYS A 126 20.02 58.91 15.40
CA LYS A 126 19.36 60.23 15.55
C LYS A 126 19.73 60.90 16.86
N ARG A 127 19.85 60.15 17.97
CA ARG A 127 20.27 60.67 19.28
C ARG A 127 21.75 61.07 19.29
N ARG A 128 22.63 60.36 18.57
CA ARG A 128 24.04 60.62 18.45
C ARG A 128 24.34 61.88 17.62
N ARG A 129 23.51 62.16 16.60
CA ARG A 129 23.64 63.34 15.74
C ARG A 129 23.10 64.64 16.35
N ARG A 130 22.36 64.57 17.49
CA ARG A 130 21.86 65.77 18.21
C ARG A 130 22.96 66.37 19.04
N ASN A 131 23.16 67.72 18.88
CA ASN A 131 24.10 68.50 19.64
C ASN A 131 23.75 68.44 21.16
N LEU A 132 24.75 68.69 22.03
CA LEU A 132 24.63 68.70 23.50
C LEU A 132 23.40 69.48 24.00
N PHE A 133 23.12 70.65 23.41
CA PHE A 133 21.97 71.50 23.75
C PHE A 133 20.62 70.82 23.47
N GLY A 134 20.47 70.07 22.41
CA GLY A 134 19.26 69.35 22.09
C GLY A 134 19.03 68.15 23.07
N ARG A 135 20.07 67.57 23.63
CA ARG A 135 20.00 66.50 24.64
C ARG A 135 19.58 67.05 26.03
N ILE A 136 20.04 68.25 26.37
CA ILE A 136 19.67 68.95 27.59
C ILE A 136 18.19 69.39 27.52
N ALA A 137 17.76 69.95 26.39
CA ALA A 137 16.36 70.33 26.18
C ALA A 137 15.38 69.13 26.28
N ASP A 138 15.74 67.94 25.75
CA ASP A 138 14.95 66.73 25.86
C ASP A 138 14.87 66.23 27.32
N ALA A 139 15.95 66.36 28.10
CA ALA A 139 15.98 66.01 29.53
C ALA A 139 15.11 66.95 30.36
N ILE A 140 15.08 68.25 30.06
CA ILE A 140 14.26 69.25 30.77
C ILE A 140 12.76 69.14 30.38
N SER A 141 12.46 68.77 29.11
CA SER A 141 11.07 68.62 28.63
C SER A 141 10.39 67.32 28.99
N GLY A 142 11.01 66.43 29.78
CA GLY A 142 10.42 65.18 30.25
C GLY A 142 10.14 64.18 29.12
N LYS A 143 10.64 64.38 27.90
CA LYS A 143 10.55 63.45 26.80
C LYS A 143 11.48 62.27 27.04
N SER A 144 10.95 61.31 27.70
CA SER A 144 11.64 60.20 28.35
C SER A 144 12.37 59.21 27.41
N PRO A 145 13.42 58.58 27.96
CA PRO A 145 14.09 57.43 27.31
C PRO A 145 13.17 56.17 27.15
N VAL A 146 11.91 56.29 27.61
CA VAL A 146 10.92 55.20 27.66
C VAL A 146 10.79 54.43 26.33
N ARG A 147 10.93 55.10 25.19
CA ARG A 147 10.76 54.47 23.90
C ARG A 147 11.90 53.53 23.54
N LEU A 148 13.12 53.79 23.97
CA LEU A 148 14.30 52.94 23.72
C LEU A 148 14.30 51.74 24.65
N ASP A 149 13.91 51.91 25.91
CA ASP A 149 13.80 50.85 26.92
C ASP A 149 12.64 49.93 26.60
N SER A 150 11.53 50.43 26.05
CA SER A 150 10.41 49.63 25.56
C SER A 150 10.82 48.76 24.40
N ILE A 151 11.51 49.33 23.36
CA ILE A 151 11.98 48.57 22.22
C ILE A 151 13.02 47.51 22.64
N ARG A 152 13.88 47.83 23.58
CA ARG A 152 14.89 46.89 24.11
C ARG A 152 14.24 45.77 24.94
N GLY A 153 13.20 46.06 25.68
CA GLY A 153 12.39 45.09 26.42
C GLY A 153 11.65 44.13 25.46
N GLU A 154 11.06 44.70 24.41
CA GLU A 154 10.35 43.92 23.37
C GLU A 154 11.30 43.05 22.56
N SER A 155 12.47 43.58 22.18
CA SER A 155 13.53 42.80 21.48
C SER A 155 14.01 41.61 22.34
N LYS A 156 14.20 41.79 23.65
CA LYS A 156 14.56 40.69 24.57
C LYS A 156 13.47 39.61 24.65
N ARG A 157 12.19 40.03 24.73
CA ARG A 157 11.06 39.09 24.76
C ARG A 157 10.98 38.28 23.47
N ILE A 158 11.15 38.94 22.34
CA ILE A 158 11.14 38.28 20.99
C ILE A 158 12.34 37.35 20.84
N SER A 159 13.53 37.74 21.34
CA SER A 159 14.69 36.84 21.35
C SER A 159 14.44 35.59 22.18
N ALA A 160 13.90 35.74 23.40
CA ALA A 160 13.56 34.60 24.25
C ALA A 160 12.48 33.69 23.62
N LEU A 161 11.49 34.28 22.93
CA LEU A 161 10.48 33.53 22.19
C LEU A 161 11.08 32.80 20.98
N SER A 162 12.00 33.43 20.26
CA SER A 162 12.73 32.81 19.14
C SER A 162 13.59 31.64 19.60
N ASP A 163 14.29 31.79 20.73
CA ASP A 163 15.13 30.75 21.30
C ASP A 163 14.29 29.56 21.79
N SER A 164 13.13 29.82 22.41
CA SER A 164 12.18 28.79 22.82
C SER A 164 11.64 28.03 21.62
N LEU A 165 11.14 28.73 20.59
CA LEU A 165 10.62 28.13 19.37
C LEU A 165 11.70 27.35 18.60
N ALA A 166 12.94 27.85 18.58
CA ALA A 166 14.05 27.14 17.95
C ALA A 166 14.40 25.86 18.72
N SER A 167 14.30 25.88 20.06
CA SER A 167 14.45 24.69 20.89
C SER A 167 13.33 23.67 20.63
N ASP A 168 12.08 24.15 20.58
CA ASP A 168 10.91 23.32 20.33
C ASP A 168 10.98 22.69 18.91
N LEU A 169 11.44 23.46 17.92
CA LEU A 169 11.63 22.93 16.56
C LEU A 169 12.70 21.83 16.51
N ARG A 170 13.83 22.00 17.21
CA ARG A 170 14.86 20.96 17.30
C ARG A 170 14.36 19.70 18.01
N ALA A 171 13.57 19.89 19.09
CA ALA A 171 12.95 18.77 19.80
C ALA A 171 11.95 18.02 18.90
N MET A 172 11.14 18.75 18.12
CA MET A 172 10.22 18.16 17.15
C MET A 172 10.97 17.45 16.00
N GLU A 173 12.03 18.06 15.48
CA GLU A 173 12.87 17.44 14.44
C GLU A 173 13.47 16.12 14.94
N SER A 174 14.00 16.11 16.15
CA SER A 174 14.53 14.89 16.78
C SER A 174 13.43 13.84 16.97
N GLY A 175 12.28 14.21 17.53
CA GLY A 175 11.14 13.34 17.71
C GLY A 175 10.55 12.83 16.39
N PHE A 176 10.53 13.67 15.36
CA PHE A 176 10.11 13.28 14.02
C PHE A 176 11.06 12.24 13.40
N ASN A 177 12.37 12.45 13.51
CA ASN A 177 13.36 11.52 12.99
C ASN A 177 13.28 10.17 13.71
N GLU A 178 13.11 10.17 15.02
CA GLU A 178 12.93 8.95 15.82
C GLU A 178 11.61 8.24 15.45
N SER A 179 10.50 8.96 15.39
CA SER A 179 9.18 8.41 14.98
C SER A 179 9.23 7.84 13.57
N ARG A 180 9.89 8.56 12.64
CA ARG A 180 10.07 8.09 11.26
C ARG A 180 10.85 6.79 11.20
N GLU A 181 11.92 6.67 11.97
CA GLU A 181 12.74 5.45 11.99
C GLU A 181 11.99 4.28 12.62
N LEU A 182 11.25 4.50 13.71
CA LEU A 182 10.38 3.50 14.33
C LEU A 182 9.25 3.04 13.39
N SER A 183 8.60 3.99 12.72
CA SER A 183 7.54 3.70 11.74
C SER A 183 8.09 2.92 10.55
N LYS A 184 9.27 3.28 10.06
CA LYS A 184 9.96 2.56 8.99
C LYS A 184 10.29 1.12 9.39
N GLN A 185 10.85 0.92 10.58
CA GLN A 185 11.16 -0.40 11.11
C GLN A 185 9.89 -1.25 11.33
N ALA A 186 8.81 -0.65 11.81
CA ALA A 186 7.53 -1.32 11.97
C ALA A 186 6.95 -1.73 10.61
N LEU A 187 6.99 -0.83 9.62
CA LEU A 187 6.55 -1.11 8.25
C LEU A 187 7.38 -2.21 7.60
N GLU A 188 8.70 -2.20 7.74
CA GLU A 188 9.56 -3.26 7.18
C GLU A 188 9.31 -4.63 7.84
N ARG A 189 9.07 -4.67 9.15
CA ARG A 189 8.69 -5.91 9.85
C ARG A 189 7.33 -6.44 9.36
N GLU A 190 6.35 -5.56 9.20
CA GLU A 190 5.03 -5.95 8.69
C GLU A 190 5.09 -6.38 7.22
N ARG A 191 5.86 -5.69 6.38
CA ARG A 191 6.13 -6.09 4.98
C ARG A 191 6.77 -7.47 4.91
N TRP A 192 7.78 -7.73 5.74
CA TRP A 192 8.44 -9.03 5.77
C TRP A 192 7.44 -10.15 6.13
N ARG A 193 6.63 -9.91 7.16
CA ARG A 193 5.57 -10.83 7.59
C ARG A 193 4.55 -11.09 6.49
N LEU A 194 4.02 -10.03 5.89
CA LEU A 194 3.03 -10.11 4.82
C LEU A 194 3.60 -10.75 3.55
N ARG A 195 4.89 -10.52 3.26
CA ARG A 195 5.60 -11.20 2.17
C ARG A 195 5.66 -12.69 2.39
N ASN A 196 6.03 -13.13 3.58
CA ASN A 196 6.10 -14.54 3.93
C ASN A 196 4.70 -15.20 3.86
N ASP A 197 3.68 -14.55 4.43
CA ASP A 197 2.30 -15.01 4.38
C ASP A 197 1.79 -15.08 2.93
N ASN A 198 2.07 -14.07 2.11
CA ASN A 198 1.71 -14.06 0.69
C ASN A 198 2.36 -15.22 -0.07
N GLN A 199 3.65 -15.45 0.14
CA GLN A 199 4.39 -16.54 -0.51
C GLN A 199 3.86 -17.91 -0.09
N GLN A 200 3.56 -18.10 1.19
CA GLN A 200 2.96 -19.34 1.70
C GLN A 200 1.58 -19.59 1.10
N LEU A 201 0.71 -18.57 1.08
CA LEU A 201 -0.62 -18.65 0.50
C LEU A 201 -0.56 -18.98 -0.99
N SER A 202 0.33 -18.31 -1.74
CA SER A 202 0.52 -18.59 -3.16
C SER A 202 0.95 -20.03 -3.43
N GLY A 203 1.88 -20.54 -2.61
CA GLY A 203 2.31 -21.94 -2.71
C GLY A 203 1.18 -22.93 -2.39
N GLN A 204 0.29 -22.61 -1.44
CA GLN A 204 -0.88 -23.46 -1.13
C GLN A 204 -1.90 -23.42 -2.28
N ILE A 205 -2.23 -22.23 -2.77
CA ILE A 205 -3.18 -22.05 -3.89
C ILE A 205 -2.68 -22.80 -5.14
N SER A 206 -1.42 -22.60 -5.52
CA SER A 206 -0.83 -23.27 -6.69
C SER A 206 -0.87 -24.79 -6.56
N ARG A 207 -0.56 -25.34 -5.38
CA ARG A 207 -0.65 -26.79 -5.15
C ARG A 207 -2.06 -27.31 -5.29
N LEU A 208 -3.06 -26.63 -4.73
CA LEU A 208 -4.47 -27.03 -4.85
C LEU A 208 -4.95 -26.93 -6.31
N MET A 209 -4.61 -25.86 -7.00
CA MET A 209 -4.98 -25.68 -8.40
C MET A 209 -4.35 -26.75 -9.30
N ASN A 210 -3.06 -27.03 -9.12
CA ASN A 210 -2.36 -28.07 -9.90
C ASN A 210 -2.95 -29.46 -9.60
N SER A 211 -3.28 -29.76 -8.34
CA SER A 211 -3.93 -31.03 -8.01
C SER A 211 -5.30 -31.16 -8.65
N PHE A 212 -6.06 -30.06 -8.71
CA PHE A 212 -7.35 -30.01 -9.37
C PHE A 212 -7.22 -30.23 -10.90
N GLU A 213 -6.24 -29.57 -11.53
CA GLU A 213 -5.94 -29.75 -12.96
C GLU A 213 -5.55 -31.18 -13.30
N GLN A 214 -4.65 -31.80 -12.53
CA GLN A 214 -4.25 -33.18 -12.71
C GLN A 214 -5.43 -34.15 -12.60
N GLU A 215 -6.30 -33.92 -11.63
CA GLU A 215 -7.49 -34.75 -11.46
C GLU A 215 -8.47 -34.63 -12.63
N GLN A 216 -8.63 -33.42 -13.19
CA GLN A 216 -9.43 -33.19 -14.40
C GLN A 216 -8.83 -33.91 -15.62
N LEU A 217 -7.51 -33.95 -15.75
CA LEU A 217 -6.83 -34.69 -16.81
C LEU A 217 -7.09 -36.21 -16.70
N LEU A 218 -6.90 -36.79 -15.50
CA LEU A 218 -7.14 -38.21 -15.25
C LEU A 218 -8.59 -38.63 -15.51
N VAL A 219 -9.55 -37.78 -15.12
CA VAL A 219 -10.97 -38.04 -15.40
C VAL A 219 -11.24 -37.95 -16.89
N SER A 220 -10.62 -37.01 -17.60
CA SER A 220 -10.73 -36.87 -19.05
C SER A 220 -10.18 -38.12 -19.81
N GLU A 221 -9.02 -38.61 -19.39
CA GLU A 221 -8.41 -39.82 -19.96
C GLU A 221 -9.31 -41.04 -19.75
N ARG A 222 -9.82 -41.28 -18.53
CA ARG A 222 -10.74 -42.39 -18.26
C ARG A 222 -12.01 -42.37 -19.12
N ILE A 223 -12.53 -41.18 -19.43
CA ILE A 223 -13.71 -41.03 -20.28
C ILE A 223 -13.36 -41.33 -21.72
N LEU A 224 -12.19 -40.93 -22.20
CA LEU A 224 -11.73 -41.22 -23.54
C LEU A 224 -11.54 -42.74 -23.71
N ASP A 225 -10.87 -43.39 -22.77
CA ASP A 225 -10.65 -44.85 -22.78
C ASP A 225 -12.00 -45.59 -22.80
N ARG A 226 -12.93 -45.18 -21.95
CA ARG A 226 -14.27 -45.79 -21.87
C ARG A 226 -15.07 -45.57 -23.17
N ASN A 227 -14.95 -44.42 -23.79
CA ASN A 227 -15.58 -44.17 -25.10
C ASN A 227 -14.97 -45.02 -26.22
N GLU A 228 -13.66 -45.29 -26.17
CA GLU A 228 -13.02 -46.21 -27.10
C GLU A 228 -13.46 -47.64 -26.90
N GLU A 229 -13.55 -48.11 -25.66
CA GLU A 229 -14.11 -49.44 -25.32
C GLU A 229 -15.52 -49.60 -25.87
N ILE A 230 -16.43 -48.65 -25.60
CA ILE A 230 -17.81 -48.66 -26.09
C ILE A 230 -17.86 -48.67 -27.61
N ARG A 231 -16.97 -47.92 -28.27
CA ARG A 231 -16.87 -47.89 -29.75
C ARG A 231 -16.40 -49.21 -30.31
N GLN A 232 -15.42 -49.84 -29.66
CA GLN A 232 -14.93 -51.18 -30.08
C GLN A 232 -15.99 -52.25 -29.88
N GLU A 233 -16.69 -52.26 -28.73
CA GLU A 233 -17.79 -53.15 -28.46
C GLU A 233 -18.93 -52.99 -29.47
N SER A 234 -19.30 -51.78 -29.80
CA SER A 234 -20.32 -51.43 -30.79
C SER A 234 -19.91 -51.89 -32.18
N MET A 235 -18.64 -51.75 -32.57
CA MET A 235 -18.10 -52.19 -33.86
C MET A 235 -18.05 -53.69 -33.94
N ASN A 236 -17.65 -54.39 -32.88
CA ASN A 236 -17.65 -55.85 -32.78
C ASN A 236 -19.06 -56.42 -32.88
N ALA A 237 -20.04 -55.79 -32.20
CA ALA A 237 -21.45 -56.14 -32.26
C ALA A 237 -22.01 -55.97 -33.69
N LEU A 238 -21.69 -54.89 -34.38
CA LEU A 238 -22.06 -54.64 -35.78
C LEU A 238 -21.44 -55.66 -36.73
N LEU A 239 -20.17 -55.99 -36.55
CA LEU A 239 -19.50 -57.02 -37.33
C LEU A 239 -20.12 -58.42 -37.07
N GLY A 240 -20.50 -58.71 -35.83
CA GLY A 240 -21.20 -59.96 -35.47
C GLY A 240 -22.58 -60.08 -36.14
N VAL A 241 -23.34 -58.98 -36.15
CA VAL A 241 -24.65 -58.94 -36.85
C VAL A 241 -24.50 -59.06 -38.35
N ALA A 242 -23.51 -58.35 -38.91
CA ALA A 242 -23.24 -58.40 -40.36
C ALA A 242 -22.80 -59.83 -40.81
N SER A 243 -21.92 -60.46 -40.02
CA SER A 243 -21.50 -61.83 -40.33
C SER A 243 -22.61 -62.87 -40.16
N GLY A 244 -23.47 -62.69 -39.14
CA GLY A 244 -24.66 -63.55 -38.97
C GLY A 244 -25.70 -63.38 -40.08
N ALA A 245 -25.90 -62.14 -40.59
CA ALA A 245 -26.78 -61.89 -41.72
C ALA A 245 -26.26 -62.54 -43.01
N ILE A 246 -24.95 -62.60 -43.27
CA ILE A 246 -24.36 -63.25 -44.39
C ILE A 246 -24.54 -64.71 -44.28
N VAL A 247 -24.38 -65.34 -43.13
CA VAL A 247 -24.56 -66.77 -42.91
C VAL A 247 -26.03 -67.22 -43.12
N LEU A 248 -26.98 -66.35 -42.81
CA LEU A 248 -28.43 -66.64 -43.04
C LEU A 248 -28.88 -66.39 -44.46
N ALA A 249 -28.09 -65.73 -45.31
CA ALA A 249 -28.43 -65.41 -46.67
C ALA A 249 -27.83 -66.42 -47.68
N VAL A 250 -27.01 -67.38 -47.23
CA VAL A 250 -26.44 -68.50 -48.00
C VAL A 250 -27.20 -69.79 -47.70
#